data_457b7bfe07b510aa2cbd11af7e9e1192
#
_entry.id   457b7bfe07b510aa2cbd11af7e9e1192
#
_cell.length_a   1.000
_cell.length_b   1.000
_cell.length_c   1.000
_cell.angle_alpha   90.00
_cell.angle_beta   90.00
_cell.angle_gamma   90.00
#
_symmetry.space_group_name_H-M   'P 1'
#
loop_
_entity.id
_entity.type
_entity.pdbx_description
1 polymer ?
#
loop_
_entity_poly.entity_id
_entity_poly.type
_entity_poly.pdbx_seq_one_letter_code
_entity_poly.pdbx_strand_id
1 'polypeptide(L)'
;MAGETNSFGFIFDHFNLTLEAGQRTEAAGPFYYSQQTEDESTFAFPPFYSYVSNLSVEYTDYDFLYPLLTRLQYGQEWRWQFFQLFSFSGGQEPTDADKTRHTIFPFYFSQRSKTDTNLDYTAFFPFYGTLKNRLSRDRIHFVLFPIYSETRKRDVVTDNYLFPFGDVRHGDGMHGWHIWPLVGTEQKIVTLHTNGFGDVETVGGYKRSFWLWPLHLKQDNGIGTDNPEKFRASIPLYTYTRSPKLDSTTVLWPFFTWLDNREKKYREWQMPWPFIIFARGEGKTTSRVFPLFGQSHNATLESDFYLWPIYTFRRTHSDPLDLRRTRVVFYLYENTVEKSTQTGSYKQRVDMWPFFTWHRDFNGNERLQVFAPLEPAVPENPGIERNWSPLWSLWRAETNPKSGAASQSLLWNLYRRETAPAHKKVSLLFGLFQYQCDGGNQRTKLFYLTVAKTTAAQ
;
A
#
# COMPACT_ATOMS: atom_id res chain seq x y z
N MET A 1 23.97 2.50 -28.60
CA MET A 1 23.72 2.70 -30.05
C MET A 1 22.31 3.27 -30.18
N ALA A 2 22.10 4.46 -30.73
CA ALA A 2 20.76 4.96 -31.01
C ALA A 2 20.22 4.15 -32.20
N GLY A 3 19.25 3.28 -31.95
CA GLY A 3 18.56 2.53 -33.00
C GLY A 3 17.82 3.51 -33.92
N GLU A 4 17.70 3.19 -35.22
CA GLU A 4 16.90 3.99 -36.16
C GLU A 4 15.46 4.06 -35.66
N THR A 5 15.02 5.24 -35.24
CA THR A 5 13.63 5.47 -34.83
C THR A 5 12.77 5.63 -36.08
N ASN A 6 11.97 4.62 -36.40
CA ASN A 6 11.03 4.68 -37.51
C ASN A 6 9.66 5.07 -37.00
N SER A 7 9.06 6.11 -37.59
CA SER A 7 7.72 6.58 -37.26
C SER A 7 6.84 6.62 -38.50
N PHE A 8 5.72 5.90 -38.44
CA PHE A 8 4.62 5.94 -39.37
C PHE A 8 3.34 6.44 -38.67
N GLY A 9 3.53 7.30 -37.66
CA GLY A 9 2.50 7.98 -36.92
C GLY A 9 1.59 7.06 -36.10
N PHE A 10 0.26 7.26 -36.25
CA PHE A 10 -0.74 6.50 -35.55
C PHE A 10 -0.66 4.96 -35.80
N ILE A 11 -0.20 4.58 -36.98
CA ILE A 11 -0.12 3.17 -37.37
C ILE A 11 1.02 2.47 -36.68
N PHE A 12 2.19 3.14 -36.59
CA PHE A 12 3.40 2.56 -36.00
C PHE A 12 4.38 3.65 -35.59
N ASP A 13 4.81 3.65 -34.35
CA ASP A 13 5.86 4.55 -33.85
C ASP A 13 6.83 3.79 -32.96
N HIS A 14 8.14 3.93 -33.24
CA HIS A 14 9.20 3.28 -32.48
C HIS A 14 10.18 4.33 -31.97
N PHE A 15 10.41 4.35 -30.65
CA PHE A 15 11.20 5.36 -29.98
C PHE A 15 11.90 4.85 -28.73
N ASN A 16 12.93 5.59 -28.29
CA ASN A 16 13.63 5.31 -27.05
C ASN A 16 12.83 5.86 -25.85
N LEU A 17 12.91 5.15 -24.73
CA LEU A 17 12.34 5.61 -23.47
C LEU A 17 13.14 6.82 -22.94
N THR A 18 12.45 7.71 -22.24
CA THR A 18 13.04 8.94 -21.71
C THR A 18 13.58 8.77 -20.30
N LEU A 19 12.83 8.03 -19.46
CA LEU A 19 13.12 7.91 -18.03
C LEU A 19 14.16 6.84 -17.72
N GLU A 20 14.26 5.82 -18.57
CA GLU A 20 15.14 4.68 -18.42
C GLU A 20 15.74 4.22 -19.75
N ALA A 21 16.77 3.40 -19.72
CA ALA A 21 17.32 2.79 -20.93
C ALA A 21 16.35 1.74 -21.48
N GLY A 22 15.94 1.91 -22.74
CA GLY A 22 15.01 0.98 -23.37
C GLY A 22 14.31 1.59 -24.59
N GLN A 23 13.44 0.80 -25.17
CA GLN A 23 12.71 1.15 -26.39
C GLN A 23 11.23 0.81 -26.23
N ARG A 24 10.40 1.59 -26.92
CA ARG A 24 8.96 1.35 -26.97
C ARG A 24 8.47 1.46 -28.40
N THR A 25 7.63 0.51 -28.76
CA THR A 25 6.90 0.48 -30.03
C THR A 25 5.42 0.67 -29.71
N GLU A 26 4.77 1.61 -30.36
CA GLU A 26 3.32 1.82 -30.29
C GLU A 26 2.72 1.61 -31.66
N ALA A 27 1.54 0.99 -31.76
CA ALA A 27 0.83 0.82 -33.01
C ALA A 27 -0.68 0.93 -32.83
N ALA A 28 -1.39 1.37 -33.86
CA ALA A 28 -2.82 1.67 -33.80
C ALA A 28 -3.18 2.62 -32.64
N GLY A 29 -2.39 3.68 -32.45
CA GLY A 29 -2.54 4.62 -31.35
C GLY A 29 -2.30 3.99 -29.99
N PRO A 30 -3.26 4.13 -29.03
CA PRO A 30 -3.08 3.61 -27.66
C PRO A 30 -3.40 2.11 -27.52
N PHE A 31 -3.89 1.45 -28.59
CA PHE A 31 -4.41 0.09 -28.48
C PHE A 31 -3.34 -1.00 -28.55
N TYR A 32 -2.12 -0.66 -28.88
CA TYR A 32 -1.00 -1.59 -28.88
C TYR A 32 0.27 -0.91 -28.45
N TYR A 33 1.00 -1.52 -27.53
CA TYR A 33 2.41 -1.18 -27.32
C TYR A 33 3.25 -2.37 -26.85
N SER A 34 4.53 -2.32 -27.21
CA SER A 34 5.56 -3.20 -26.67
C SER A 34 6.70 -2.33 -26.15
N GLN A 35 7.18 -2.60 -24.95
CA GLN A 35 8.26 -1.88 -24.32
C GLN A 35 9.31 -2.87 -23.85
N GLN A 36 10.57 -2.57 -24.11
CA GLN A 36 11.70 -3.37 -23.70
C GLN A 36 12.69 -2.47 -22.97
N THR A 37 12.99 -2.81 -21.74
CA THR A 37 14.09 -2.24 -20.96
C THR A 37 15.20 -3.28 -20.78
N GLU A 38 16.22 -2.99 -19.97
CA GLU A 38 17.29 -3.92 -19.67
C GLU A 38 16.77 -5.17 -18.94
N ASP A 39 15.87 -5.00 -17.97
CA ASP A 39 15.37 -6.06 -17.10
C ASP A 39 13.95 -6.50 -17.42
N GLU A 40 13.14 -5.65 -18.08
CA GLU A 40 11.71 -5.85 -18.22
C GLU A 40 11.26 -5.80 -19.68
N SER A 41 10.37 -6.70 -20.02
CA SER A 41 9.63 -6.71 -21.28
C SER A 41 8.15 -6.60 -21.01
N THR A 42 7.53 -5.57 -21.58
CA THR A 42 6.08 -5.31 -21.49
C THR A 42 5.46 -5.40 -22.88
N PHE A 43 4.33 -6.07 -22.96
CA PHE A 43 3.46 -6.12 -24.13
C PHE A 43 2.04 -5.81 -23.69
N ALA A 44 1.33 -4.92 -24.39
CA ALA A 44 -0.03 -4.59 -24.04
C ALA A 44 -0.93 -4.33 -25.24
N PHE A 45 -2.19 -4.70 -25.07
CA PHE A 45 -3.32 -4.41 -25.93
C PHE A 45 -4.45 -3.75 -25.11
N PRO A 46 -4.24 -2.50 -24.66
CA PRO A 46 -5.18 -1.81 -23.79
C PRO A 46 -6.60 -1.70 -24.37
N PRO A 47 -7.67 -1.91 -23.55
CA PRO A 47 -7.66 -2.31 -22.13
C PRO A 47 -7.72 -3.84 -21.95
N PHE A 48 -7.66 -4.63 -23.03
CA PHE A 48 -8.06 -6.03 -23.05
C PHE A 48 -7.01 -6.96 -22.46
N TYR A 49 -5.73 -6.68 -22.71
CA TYR A 49 -4.65 -7.58 -22.32
C TYR A 49 -3.35 -6.82 -22.09
N SER A 50 -2.61 -7.21 -21.05
CA SER A 50 -1.19 -6.86 -20.92
C SER A 50 -0.37 -7.99 -20.34
N TYR A 51 0.89 -8.00 -20.67
CA TYR A 51 1.89 -8.95 -20.21
C TYR A 51 3.16 -8.20 -19.82
N VAL A 52 3.70 -8.53 -18.66
CA VAL A 52 4.98 -8.03 -18.19
C VAL A 52 5.84 -9.23 -17.81
N SER A 53 7.10 -9.20 -18.19
CA SER A 53 8.10 -10.17 -17.79
C SER A 53 9.35 -9.45 -17.32
N ASN A 54 9.83 -9.80 -16.14
CA ASN A 54 11.11 -9.37 -15.61
C ASN A 54 11.95 -10.61 -15.32
N LEU A 55 13.00 -10.81 -16.14
CA LEU A 55 13.83 -12.01 -16.09
C LEU A 55 14.77 -12.01 -14.90
N SER A 56 15.18 -10.84 -14.40
CA SER A 56 16.13 -10.72 -13.28
C SER A 56 15.55 -11.22 -11.95
N VAL A 57 14.23 -11.12 -11.79
CA VAL A 57 13.49 -11.55 -10.59
C VAL A 57 12.50 -12.69 -10.88
N GLU A 58 12.57 -13.31 -12.07
CA GLU A 58 11.67 -14.40 -12.51
C GLU A 58 10.19 -14.05 -12.32
N TYR A 59 9.82 -12.80 -12.63
CA TYR A 59 8.46 -12.29 -12.45
C TYR A 59 7.74 -12.19 -13.79
N THR A 60 6.49 -12.65 -13.83
CA THR A 60 5.56 -12.40 -14.94
C THR A 60 4.17 -11.99 -14.43
N ASP A 61 3.56 -11.07 -15.13
CA ASP A 61 2.23 -10.52 -14.82
C ASP A 61 1.39 -10.47 -16.09
N TYR A 62 0.21 -11.07 -16.04
CA TYR A 62 -0.77 -11.09 -17.12
C TYR A 62 -2.06 -10.43 -16.63
N ASP A 63 -2.50 -9.40 -17.30
CA ASP A 63 -3.79 -8.75 -17.07
C ASP A 63 -4.74 -9.06 -18.22
N PHE A 64 -5.95 -9.47 -17.89
CA PHE A 64 -7.04 -9.63 -18.84
C PHE A 64 -8.18 -8.69 -18.40
N LEU A 65 -8.42 -7.65 -19.18
CA LEU A 65 -9.39 -6.58 -18.89
C LEU A 65 -9.28 -6.11 -17.42
N TYR A 66 -8.06 -5.68 -17.06
CA TYR A 66 -7.74 -5.31 -15.67
C TYR A 66 -8.79 -4.39 -15.04
N PRO A 67 -9.26 -4.64 -13.80
CA PRO A 67 -8.83 -5.66 -12.83
C PRO A 67 -9.66 -6.96 -12.84
N LEU A 68 -10.33 -7.30 -13.95
CA LEU A 68 -11.24 -8.44 -14.01
C LEU A 68 -10.53 -9.76 -13.73
N LEU A 69 -9.44 -10.03 -14.43
CA LEU A 69 -8.65 -11.23 -14.24
C LEU A 69 -7.16 -10.89 -14.36
N THR A 70 -6.38 -11.28 -13.36
CA THR A 70 -4.93 -11.13 -13.36
C THR A 70 -4.25 -12.45 -13.04
N ARG A 71 -3.09 -12.69 -13.63
CA ARG A 71 -2.22 -13.84 -13.30
C ARG A 71 -0.84 -13.33 -13.01
N LEU A 72 -0.40 -13.52 -11.76
CA LEU A 72 0.94 -13.25 -11.31
C LEU A 72 1.73 -14.55 -11.22
N GLN A 73 2.98 -14.52 -11.63
CA GLN A 73 3.91 -15.62 -11.43
C GLN A 73 5.24 -15.06 -10.92
N TYR A 74 5.80 -15.69 -9.91
CA TYR A 74 7.09 -15.36 -9.34
C TYR A 74 7.88 -16.66 -9.11
N GLY A 75 8.87 -16.91 -9.94
CA GLY A 75 9.52 -18.21 -10.01
C GLY A 75 8.52 -19.32 -10.30
N GLN A 76 8.41 -20.29 -9.38
CA GLN A 76 7.44 -21.39 -9.48
C GLN A 76 6.09 -21.11 -8.80
N GLU A 77 5.96 -20.00 -8.08
CA GLU A 77 4.68 -19.59 -7.46
C GLU A 77 3.82 -18.86 -8.50
N TRP A 78 2.55 -19.26 -8.59
CA TRP A 78 1.59 -18.59 -9.46
C TRP A 78 0.32 -18.25 -8.70
N ARG A 79 -0.34 -17.15 -9.14
CA ARG A 79 -1.59 -16.66 -8.57
C ARG A 79 -2.50 -16.11 -9.66
N TRP A 80 -3.71 -16.61 -9.72
CA TRP A 80 -4.81 -16.01 -10.46
C TRP A 80 -5.69 -15.22 -9.52
N GLN A 81 -6.14 -14.04 -9.92
CA GLN A 81 -7.04 -13.18 -9.15
C GLN A 81 -8.21 -12.75 -10.05
N PHE A 82 -9.43 -12.93 -9.54
CA PHE A 82 -10.65 -12.49 -10.19
C PHE A 82 -11.23 -11.33 -9.40
N PHE A 83 -11.40 -10.15 -10.01
CA PHE A 83 -11.74 -8.87 -9.38
C PHE A 83 -10.86 -8.54 -8.15
N GLN A 84 -9.71 -9.13 -8.04
CA GLN A 84 -8.83 -9.07 -6.86
C GLN A 84 -9.48 -9.53 -5.53
N LEU A 85 -10.66 -10.13 -5.59
CA LEU A 85 -11.40 -10.64 -4.44
C LEU A 85 -11.23 -12.16 -4.27
N PHE A 86 -11.31 -12.91 -5.36
CA PHE A 86 -11.11 -14.36 -5.36
C PHE A 86 -9.73 -14.68 -5.91
N SER A 87 -9.01 -15.54 -5.24
CA SER A 87 -7.69 -15.93 -5.70
C SER A 87 -7.46 -17.44 -5.71
N PHE A 88 -6.82 -17.89 -6.78
CA PHE A 88 -6.29 -19.24 -6.92
C PHE A 88 -4.79 -19.13 -6.97
N SER A 89 -4.09 -19.76 -6.06
CA SER A 89 -2.63 -19.73 -6.06
C SER A 89 -2.06 -21.09 -5.79
N GLY A 90 -0.87 -21.32 -6.31
CA GLY A 90 -0.15 -22.57 -6.10
C GLY A 90 1.31 -22.44 -6.49
N GLY A 91 2.04 -23.54 -6.30
CA GLY A 91 3.44 -23.62 -6.61
C GLY A 91 4.35 -23.56 -5.40
N GLN A 92 5.63 -23.37 -5.67
CA GLN A 92 6.70 -23.38 -4.68
C GLN A 92 7.09 -21.94 -4.34
N GLU A 93 7.14 -21.61 -3.05
CA GLU A 93 7.51 -20.28 -2.61
C GLU A 93 9.00 -20.00 -2.90
N PRO A 94 9.37 -18.86 -3.52
CA PRO A 94 10.77 -18.59 -3.88
C PRO A 94 11.71 -18.52 -2.68
N THR A 95 11.20 -18.04 -1.54
CA THR A 95 11.94 -17.93 -0.28
C THR A 95 11.98 -19.23 0.51
N ASP A 96 11.17 -20.22 0.14
CA ASP A 96 11.04 -21.50 0.83
C ASP A 96 10.78 -22.62 -0.20
N ALA A 97 11.81 -22.93 -0.97
CA ALA A 97 11.78 -23.91 -2.07
C ALA A 97 11.34 -25.33 -1.64
N ASP A 98 11.28 -25.55 -0.34
CA ASP A 98 10.88 -26.80 0.29
C ASP A 98 9.37 -26.98 0.37
N LYS A 99 8.59 -25.89 0.25
CA LYS A 99 7.14 -25.90 0.43
C LYS A 99 6.38 -25.61 -0.85
N THR A 100 5.44 -26.47 -1.15
CA THR A 100 4.47 -26.28 -2.23
C THR A 100 3.11 -25.93 -1.62
N ARG A 101 2.52 -24.81 -2.05
CA ARG A 101 1.22 -24.33 -1.57
C ARG A 101 0.20 -24.30 -2.69
N HIS A 102 -1.06 -24.65 -2.36
CA HIS A 102 -2.20 -24.47 -3.23
C HIS A 102 -3.33 -23.82 -2.44
N THR A 103 -3.88 -22.72 -2.96
CA THR A 103 -4.94 -21.97 -2.30
C THR A 103 -6.05 -21.63 -3.29
N ILE A 104 -7.29 -21.93 -2.93
CA ILE A 104 -8.50 -21.46 -3.60
C ILE A 104 -9.26 -20.63 -2.56
N PHE A 105 -8.94 -19.34 -2.49
CA PHE A 105 -9.54 -18.47 -1.48
C PHE A 105 -10.99 -18.16 -1.77
N PRO A 106 -11.90 -18.24 -0.78
CA PRO A 106 -11.64 -18.54 0.65
C PRO A 106 -11.79 -20.02 1.04
N PHE A 107 -11.97 -20.96 0.10
CA PHE A 107 -12.49 -22.29 0.38
C PHE A 107 -11.47 -23.39 0.62
N TYR A 108 -10.35 -23.39 -0.10
CA TYR A 108 -9.37 -24.49 -0.02
C TYR A 108 -7.95 -23.99 0.20
N PHE A 109 -7.27 -24.66 1.11
CA PHE A 109 -5.88 -24.39 1.45
C PHE A 109 -5.12 -25.69 1.63
N SER A 110 -3.98 -25.82 0.98
CA SER A 110 -3.08 -26.95 1.22
C SER A 110 -1.63 -26.52 1.18
N GLN A 111 -0.80 -27.18 1.95
CA GLN A 111 0.65 -27.04 1.96
C GLN A 111 1.27 -28.43 2.09
N ARG A 112 2.35 -28.66 1.34
CA ARG A 112 3.21 -29.84 1.45
C ARG A 112 4.64 -29.37 1.55
N SER A 113 5.39 -29.92 2.51
CA SER A 113 6.83 -29.72 2.68
C SER A 113 7.58 -30.99 2.23
N LYS A 114 8.73 -30.80 1.62
CA LYS A 114 9.60 -31.91 1.20
C LYS A 114 10.45 -32.42 2.36
N THR A 115 10.80 -31.56 3.31
CA THR A 115 11.73 -31.83 4.41
C THR A 115 11.06 -32.09 5.74
N ASP A 116 9.92 -31.42 6.03
CA ASP A 116 9.23 -31.51 7.32
C ASP A 116 7.71 -31.71 7.12
N THR A 117 7.27 -32.95 7.23
CA THR A 117 5.86 -33.34 7.16
C THR A 117 5.00 -32.71 8.27
N ASN A 118 5.63 -32.24 9.38
CA ASN A 118 4.89 -31.50 10.41
C ASN A 118 4.34 -30.16 9.92
N LEU A 119 4.87 -29.62 8.82
CA LEU A 119 4.37 -28.40 8.18
C LEU A 119 3.24 -28.63 7.21
N ASP A 120 2.94 -29.91 6.91
CA ASP A 120 1.84 -30.27 5.99
C ASP A 120 0.49 -29.95 6.61
N TYR A 121 -0.39 -29.42 5.78
CA TYR A 121 -1.78 -29.21 6.15
C TYR A 121 -2.69 -29.23 4.93
N THR A 122 -3.98 -29.49 5.21
CA THR A 122 -5.08 -29.33 4.25
C THR A 122 -6.29 -28.81 5.00
N ALA A 123 -6.99 -27.86 4.38
CA ALA A 123 -8.19 -27.27 4.93
C ALA A 123 -9.20 -26.99 3.83
N PHE A 124 -10.45 -27.39 4.06
CA PHE A 124 -11.59 -27.10 3.22
C PHE A 124 -12.61 -26.28 4.02
N PHE A 125 -12.51 -24.98 3.88
CA PHE A 125 -13.35 -24.03 4.63
C PHE A 125 -14.75 -23.95 4.01
N PRO A 126 -15.83 -23.94 4.82
CA PRO A 126 -15.87 -23.92 6.30
C PRO A 126 -15.94 -25.32 6.94
N PHE A 127 -15.81 -26.41 6.20
CA PHE A 127 -16.18 -27.74 6.65
C PHE A 127 -15.18 -28.38 7.61
N TYR A 128 -13.94 -28.56 7.17
CA TYR A 128 -12.92 -29.24 7.97
C TYR A 128 -11.53 -28.88 7.52
N GLY A 129 -10.62 -28.75 8.47
CA GLY A 129 -9.21 -28.65 8.14
C GLY A 129 -8.33 -28.07 9.23
N THR A 130 -7.05 -28.05 8.90
CA THR A 130 -6.02 -27.44 9.72
C THR A 130 -5.22 -26.49 8.86
N LEU A 131 -4.96 -25.28 9.36
CA LEU A 131 -4.03 -24.32 8.82
C LEU A 131 -2.85 -24.19 9.78
N LYS A 132 -1.63 -24.07 9.26
CA LYS A 132 -0.42 -23.85 10.05
C LYS A 132 0.29 -22.60 9.59
N ASN A 133 0.79 -21.81 10.55
CA ASN A 133 1.51 -20.54 10.30
C ASN A 133 0.75 -19.56 9.39
N ARG A 134 -0.57 -19.45 9.61
CA ARG A 134 -1.45 -18.56 8.86
C ARG A 134 -2.27 -17.68 9.79
N LEU A 135 -2.64 -16.47 9.30
CA LEU A 135 -3.44 -15.49 10.04
C LEU A 135 -2.85 -15.14 11.43
N SER A 136 -1.53 -15.04 11.51
CA SER A 136 -0.78 -14.78 12.77
C SER A 136 -1.06 -15.80 13.88
N ARG A 137 -1.38 -17.03 13.50
CA ARG A 137 -1.54 -18.18 14.39
C ARG A 137 -0.61 -19.31 13.95
N ASP A 138 -0.11 -20.08 14.91
CA ASP A 138 0.75 -21.23 14.65
C ASP A 138 -0.07 -22.39 14.08
N ARG A 139 -1.29 -22.56 14.61
CA ARG A 139 -2.24 -23.56 14.14
C ARG A 139 -3.67 -23.04 14.28
N ILE A 140 -4.49 -23.34 13.28
CA ILE A 140 -5.94 -23.18 13.31
C ILE A 140 -6.54 -24.50 12.82
N HIS A 141 -7.31 -25.15 13.66
CA HIS A 141 -8.09 -26.35 13.32
C HIS A 141 -9.57 -25.99 13.40
N PHE A 142 -10.39 -26.43 12.45
CA PHE A 142 -11.82 -26.17 12.46
C PHE A 142 -12.61 -27.36 11.94
N VAL A 143 -13.81 -27.49 12.47
CA VAL A 143 -14.81 -28.48 12.09
C VAL A 143 -16.14 -27.78 11.95
N LEU A 144 -16.70 -27.75 10.74
CA LEU A 144 -17.96 -27.07 10.41
C LEU A 144 -18.01 -25.63 10.97
N PHE A 145 -16.97 -24.84 10.65
CA PHE A 145 -16.93 -23.43 11.10
C PHE A 145 -18.26 -22.73 10.75
N PRO A 146 -18.90 -22.02 11.69
CA PRO A 146 -18.39 -21.52 12.98
C PRO A 146 -18.67 -22.43 14.20
N ILE A 147 -19.10 -23.70 14.01
CA ILE A 147 -19.48 -24.56 15.13
C ILE A 147 -18.32 -24.83 16.08
N TYR A 148 -17.16 -25.23 15.53
CA TYR A 148 -15.96 -25.45 16.33
C TYR A 148 -14.71 -24.98 15.61
N SER A 149 -13.81 -24.32 16.36
CA SER A 149 -12.43 -24.09 15.93
C SER A 149 -11.47 -24.01 17.12
N GLU A 150 -10.29 -24.64 16.97
CA GLU A 150 -9.16 -24.52 17.86
C GLU A 150 -8.12 -23.62 17.23
N THR A 151 -7.66 -22.61 17.94
CA THR A 151 -6.56 -21.76 17.47
C THR A 151 -5.43 -21.80 18.48
N ARG A 152 -4.19 -21.96 17.98
CA ARG A 152 -2.99 -21.95 18.80
C ARG A 152 -2.08 -20.80 18.38
N LYS A 153 -1.59 -20.08 19.38
CA LYS A 153 -0.56 -19.07 19.21
C LYS A 153 0.46 -19.20 20.32
N ARG A 154 1.68 -19.61 19.96
CA ARG A 154 2.69 -20.05 20.90
C ARG A 154 2.12 -21.19 21.79
N ASP A 155 2.17 -21.03 23.09
CA ASP A 155 1.66 -22.03 24.04
C ASP A 155 0.21 -21.80 24.47
N VAL A 156 -0.47 -20.80 23.89
CA VAL A 156 -1.87 -20.50 24.18
C VAL A 156 -2.77 -21.19 23.16
N VAL A 157 -3.71 -21.99 23.66
CA VAL A 157 -4.78 -22.65 22.89
C VAL A 157 -6.09 -21.95 23.19
N THR A 158 -6.88 -21.71 22.18
CA THR A 158 -8.25 -21.18 22.27
C THR A 158 -9.18 -22.11 21.52
N ASP A 159 -10.09 -22.73 22.25
CA ASP A 159 -11.19 -23.54 21.72
C ASP A 159 -12.41 -22.64 21.56
N ASN A 160 -12.90 -22.49 20.36
CA ASN A 160 -14.09 -21.69 20.04
C ASN A 160 -15.26 -22.61 19.73
N TYR A 161 -16.40 -22.34 20.32
CA TYR A 161 -17.67 -23.04 20.16
C TYR A 161 -18.71 -22.06 19.65
N LEU A 162 -19.33 -22.35 18.51
CA LEU A 162 -20.27 -21.45 17.83
C LEU A 162 -19.72 -20.02 17.71
N PHE A 163 -18.50 -19.91 17.13
CA PHE A 163 -17.82 -18.62 16.99
C PHE A 163 -18.77 -17.53 16.47
N PRO A 164 -18.82 -16.36 17.10
CA PRO A 164 -17.92 -15.86 18.18
C PRO A 164 -18.48 -16.03 19.60
N PHE A 165 -19.50 -16.85 19.83
CA PHE A 165 -20.30 -16.84 21.04
C PHE A 165 -19.65 -17.52 22.25
N GLY A 166 -18.89 -18.59 22.06
CA GLY A 166 -18.24 -19.28 23.16
C GLY A 166 -16.76 -19.55 22.90
N ASP A 167 -15.91 -19.32 23.88
CA ASP A 167 -14.53 -19.77 23.83
C ASP A 167 -13.98 -20.15 25.20
N VAL A 168 -13.00 -21.06 25.18
CA VAL A 168 -12.19 -21.46 26.33
C VAL A 168 -10.72 -21.29 25.94
N ARG A 169 -9.96 -20.64 26.80
CA ARG A 169 -8.54 -20.31 26.57
C ARG A 169 -7.68 -20.93 27.68
N HIS A 170 -6.58 -21.53 27.29
CA HIS A 170 -5.63 -22.09 28.23
C HIS A 170 -4.20 -22.13 27.67
N GLY A 171 -3.20 -22.18 28.56
CA GLY A 171 -1.78 -22.27 28.20
C GLY A 171 -0.98 -21.03 28.54
N ASP A 172 0.33 -21.14 28.62
CA ASP A 172 1.28 -20.08 29.01
C ASP A 172 0.85 -19.30 30.26
N GLY A 173 0.41 -20.04 31.29
CA GLY A 173 -0.08 -19.42 32.53
C GLY A 173 -1.38 -18.63 32.38
N MET A 174 -2.04 -18.75 31.26
CA MET A 174 -3.33 -18.14 30.97
C MET A 174 -4.45 -19.17 31.04
N HIS A 175 -5.59 -18.76 31.58
CA HIS A 175 -6.85 -19.47 31.46
C HIS A 175 -8.02 -18.51 31.45
N GLY A 176 -9.08 -18.86 30.75
CA GLY A 176 -10.27 -18.05 30.66
C GLY A 176 -11.36 -18.75 29.86
N TRP A 177 -12.53 -18.19 29.91
CA TRP A 177 -13.67 -18.61 29.13
C TRP A 177 -14.61 -17.41 28.87
N HIS A 178 -15.32 -17.45 27.74
CA HIS A 178 -16.27 -16.43 27.37
C HIS A 178 -17.54 -17.04 26.80
N ILE A 179 -18.68 -16.48 27.20
CA ILE A 179 -19.99 -16.66 26.55
C ILE A 179 -20.40 -15.28 26.06
N TRP A 180 -19.88 -14.93 24.91
CA TRP A 180 -20.08 -13.61 24.30
C TRP A 180 -21.51 -13.48 23.74
N PRO A 181 -22.21 -12.34 23.91
CA PRO A 181 -21.77 -11.10 24.57
C PRO A 181 -22.11 -11.04 26.09
N LEU A 182 -22.51 -12.14 26.71
CA LEU A 182 -23.11 -12.16 28.05
C LEU A 182 -22.08 -12.00 29.16
N VAL A 183 -21.13 -12.92 29.25
CA VAL A 183 -20.16 -12.97 30.36
C VAL A 183 -18.87 -13.61 29.91
N GLY A 184 -17.76 -13.17 30.49
CA GLY A 184 -16.46 -13.79 30.27
C GLY A 184 -15.45 -13.36 31.29
N THR A 185 -14.49 -14.24 31.53
CA THR A 185 -13.35 -14.00 32.39
C THR A 185 -12.11 -14.67 31.84
N GLU A 186 -10.99 -13.98 31.90
CA GLU A 186 -9.69 -14.53 31.57
C GLU A 186 -8.62 -13.97 32.52
N GLN A 187 -7.64 -14.77 32.82
CA GLN A 187 -6.50 -14.34 33.60
C GLN A 187 -5.20 -14.99 33.11
N LYS A 188 -4.13 -14.25 33.25
CA LYS A 188 -2.77 -14.73 32.99
C LYS A 188 -1.90 -14.39 34.18
N ILE A 189 -1.10 -15.35 34.64
CA ILE A 189 -0.06 -15.11 35.64
C ILE A 189 1.13 -14.40 35.01
N VAL A 190 1.99 -13.82 35.83
CA VAL A 190 3.27 -13.28 35.39
C VAL A 190 4.15 -14.40 34.87
N THR A 191 4.69 -14.26 33.66
CA THR A 191 5.59 -15.25 33.07
C THR A 191 6.91 -14.59 32.68
N LEU A 192 7.99 -15.36 32.67
CA LEU A 192 9.28 -14.93 32.12
C LEU A 192 9.39 -15.43 30.69
N HIS A 193 9.77 -14.56 29.79
CA HIS A 193 9.98 -14.89 28.40
C HIS A 193 11.40 -14.51 27.97
N THR A 194 12.12 -15.43 27.34
CA THR A 194 13.43 -15.13 26.75
C THR A 194 13.21 -14.65 25.32
N ASN A 195 13.67 -13.46 25.03
CA ASN A 195 13.58 -12.87 23.68
C ASN A 195 14.60 -13.55 22.72
N GLY A 196 14.53 -13.21 21.43
CA GLY A 196 15.41 -13.77 20.41
C GLY A 196 16.91 -13.39 20.57
N PHE A 197 17.23 -12.48 21.48
CA PHE A 197 18.60 -12.06 21.83
C PHE A 197 19.13 -12.73 23.09
N GLY A 198 18.31 -13.58 23.77
CA GLY A 198 18.68 -14.27 25.00
C GLY A 198 18.36 -13.51 26.29
N ASP A 199 17.77 -12.30 26.21
CA ASP A 199 17.38 -11.55 27.41
C ASP A 199 16.08 -12.08 27.98
N VAL A 200 16.00 -12.16 29.32
CA VAL A 200 14.81 -12.59 30.04
C VAL A 200 13.93 -11.35 30.33
N GLU A 201 12.77 -11.31 29.73
CA GLU A 201 11.78 -10.25 29.95
C GLU A 201 10.62 -10.75 30.80
N THR A 202 10.17 -9.91 31.72
CA THR A 202 8.97 -10.18 32.52
C THR A 202 7.73 -9.81 31.72
N VAL A 203 6.94 -10.80 31.35
CA VAL A 203 5.62 -10.58 30.73
C VAL A 203 4.58 -10.44 31.83
N GLY A 204 4.02 -9.25 31.96
CA GLY A 204 3.04 -8.94 32.99
C GLY A 204 1.79 -9.81 32.90
N GLY A 205 1.27 -10.18 34.07
CA GLY A 205 -0.01 -10.85 34.16
C GLY A 205 -1.20 -9.93 33.91
N TYR A 206 -2.37 -10.51 33.74
CA TYR A 206 -3.61 -9.76 33.65
C TYR A 206 -4.81 -10.52 34.18
N LYS A 207 -5.85 -9.78 34.57
CA LYS A 207 -7.17 -10.32 34.91
C LYS A 207 -8.22 -9.47 34.26
N ARG A 208 -9.06 -10.09 33.41
CA ARG A 208 -10.09 -9.41 32.63
C ARG A 208 -11.42 -10.13 32.81
N SER A 209 -12.48 -9.36 32.86
CA SER A 209 -13.85 -9.89 32.89
C SER A 209 -14.81 -8.89 32.26
N PHE A 210 -15.90 -9.41 31.73
CA PHE A 210 -16.99 -8.59 31.24
C PHE A 210 -18.32 -9.20 31.62
N TRP A 211 -19.32 -8.35 31.69
CA TRP A 211 -20.72 -8.71 31.83
C TRP A 211 -21.56 -7.84 30.89
N LEU A 212 -22.37 -8.47 30.05
CA LEU A 212 -23.12 -7.85 28.97
C LEU A 212 -22.23 -6.92 28.11
N TRP A 213 -21.26 -7.54 27.43
CA TRP A 213 -20.33 -6.78 26.58
C TRP A 213 -21.08 -5.90 25.55
N PRO A 214 -20.73 -4.60 25.38
CA PRO A 214 -19.61 -3.89 26.01
C PRO A 214 -20.00 -3.11 27.27
N LEU A 215 -21.15 -3.38 27.91
CA LEU A 215 -21.71 -2.54 28.95
C LEU A 215 -20.83 -2.49 30.22
N HIS A 216 -20.35 -3.65 30.69
CA HIS A 216 -19.53 -3.72 31.90
C HIS A 216 -18.24 -4.45 31.64
N LEU A 217 -17.11 -3.74 31.81
CA LEU A 217 -15.77 -4.27 31.61
C LEU A 217 -14.89 -4.00 32.82
N LYS A 218 -14.14 -5.03 33.23
CA LYS A 218 -13.16 -4.93 34.29
C LYS A 218 -11.86 -5.58 33.81
N GLN A 219 -10.77 -4.80 33.80
CA GLN A 219 -9.47 -5.28 33.35
C GLN A 219 -8.39 -4.76 34.27
N ASP A 220 -7.52 -5.63 34.74
CA ASP A 220 -6.30 -5.33 35.45
C ASP A 220 -5.16 -5.90 34.59
N ASN A 221 -4.36 -5.04 33.96
CA ASN A 221 -3.29 -5.41 33.04
C ASN A 221 -1.92 -5.10 33.67
N GLY A 222 -0.86 -5.71 33.15
CA GLY A 222 0.51 -5.42 33.60
C GLY A 222 0.78 -5.78 35.04
N ILE A 223 0.08 -6.76 35.60
CA ILE A 223 0.32 -7.25 36.99
C ILE A 223 1.76 -7.73 37.06
N GLY A 224 2.52 -7.25 38.07
CA GLY A 224 3.92 -7.62 38.25
C GLY A 224 4.92 -6.87 37.40
N THR A 225 4.48 -5.83 36.69
CA THR A 225 5.35 -4.88 35.93
C THR A 225 5.38 -3.52 36.61
N ASP A 226 6.25 -2.63 36.11
CA ASP A 226 6.39 -1.26 36.62
C ASP A 226 5.15 -0.37 36.32
N ASN A 227 4.27 -0.82 35.43
CA ASN A 227 3.10 -0.05 35.01
C ASN A 227 1.81 -0.90 35.08
N PRO A 228 1.36 -1.31 36.27
CA PRO A 228 0.07 -1.97 36.39
C PRO A 228 -1.07 -1.02 36.04
N GLU A 229 -1.99 -1.45 35.18
CA GLU A 229 -3.09 -0.69 34.68
C GLU A 229 -4.43 -1.26 35.13
N LYS A 230 -5.30 -0.44 35.67
CA LYS A 230 -6.68 -0.77 36.02
C LYS A 230 -7.64 -0.06 35.08
N PHE A 231 -8.40 -0.82 34.32
CA PHE A 231 -9.46 -0.32 33.47
C PHE A 231 -10.83 -0.80 33.96
N ARG A 232 -11.77 0.11 34.03
CA ARG A 232 -13.17 -0.18 34.38
C ARG A 232 -14.08 0.57 33.45
N ALA A 233 -15.14 -0.05 32.98
CA ALA A 233 -16.15 0.55 32.13
C ALA A 233 -17.55 0.14 32.54
N SER A 234 -18.46 1.12 32.54
CA SER A 234 -19.91 0.97 32.63
C SER A 234 -20.52 1.83 31.53
N ILE A 235 -20.50 1.32 30.31
CA ILE A 235 -20.96 2.03 29.12
C ILE A 235 -22.49 2.07 29.09
N PRO A 236 -23.11 3.19 28.76
CA PRO A 236 -22.51 4.46 28.29
C PRO A 236 -22.15 5.45 29.39
N LEU A 237 -22.25 5.10 30.66
CA LEU A 237 -22.17 6.07 31.76
C LEU A 237 -20.75 6.57 31.96
N TYR A 238 -19.80 5.68 32.21
CA TYR A 238 -18.42 6.05 32.44
C TYR A 238 -17.41 4.95 32.10
N THR A 239 -16.18 5.37 31.86
CA THR A 239 -14.99 4.49 31.83
C THR A 239 -13.82 5.18 32.54
N TYR A 240 -12.93 4.42 33.13
CA TYR A 240 -11.68 4.98 33.61
C TYR A 240 -10.50 3.99 33.45
N THR A 241 -9.33 4.57 33.24
CA THR A 241 -8.03 3.89 33.26
C THR A 241 -7.17 4.55 34.32
N ARG A 242 -6.47 3.74 35.13
CA ARG A 242 -5.54 4.21 36.15
C ARG A 242 -4.27 3.39 36.08
N SER A 243 -3.15 4.06 35.91
CA SER A 243 -1.81 3.45 35.97
C SER A 243 -0.77 4.48 36.44
N PRO A 244 0.43 4.08 36.86
CA PRO A 244 1.51 5.03 37.16
C PRO A 244 1.81 6.00 36.02
N LYS A 245 1.63 5.57 34.75
CA LYS A 245 1.96 6.36 33.56
C LYS A 245 0.79 7.08 32.92
N LEU A 246 -0.47 6.64 33.18
CA LEU A 246 -1.66 7.15 32.50
C LEU A 246 -2.88 7.14 33.41
N ASP A 247 -3.53 8.28 33.52
CA ASP A 247 -4.88 8.41 34.07
C ASP A 247 -5.84 8.91 33.00
N SER A 248 -6.97 8.22 32.84
CA SER A 248 -8.04 8.64 31.95
C SER A 248 -9.39 8.43 32.63
N THR A 249 -10.30 9.35 32.44
CA THR A 249 -11.70 9.22 32.85
C THR A 249 -12.59 9.73 31.72
N THR A 250 -13.58 8.94 31.34
CA THR A 250 -14.59 9.32 30.35
C THR A 250 -15.97 9.22 31.00
N VAL A 251 -16.77 10.25 30.85
CA VAL A 251 -18.17 10.32 31.29
C VAL A 251 -19.06 10.42 30.08
N LEU A 252 -20.21 9.78 30.11
CA LEU A 252 -21.10 9.60 28.96
C LEU A 252 -20.32 9.15 27.72
N TRP A 253 -19.66 8.02 27.88
CA TRP A 253 -18.80 7.44 26.86
C TRP A 253 -19.45 7.43 25.47
N PRO A 254 -18.76 7.92 24.41
CA PRO A 254 -17.34 8.33 24.38
C PRO A 254 -17.10 9.85 24.50
N PHE A 255 -18.07 10.65 24.93
CA PHE A 255 -18.12 12.09 24.68
C PHE A 255 -17.19 12.95 25.53
N PHE A 256 -17.11 12.71 26.85
CA PHE A 256 -16.37 13.61 27.74
C PHE A 256 -15.20 12.88 28.40
N THR A 257 -13.99 13.18 27.95
CA THR A 257 -12.77 12.51 28.42
C THR A 257 -11.77 13.51 29.00
N TRP A 258 -11.21 13.18 30.13
CA TRP A 258 -10.04 13.81 30.75
C TRP A 258 -8.93 12.77 30.83
N LEU A 259 -7.77 13.10 30.27
CA LEU A 259 -6.62 12.21 30.19
C LEU A 259 -5.37 12.96 30.65
N ASP A 260 -4.59 12.31 31.53
CA ASP A 260 -3.26 12.73 31.97
C ASP A 260 -2.24 11.63 31.63
N ASN A 261 -1.44 11.85 30.60
CA ASN A 261 -0.40 10.93 30.16
C ASN A 261 0.95 11.42 30.67
N ARG A 262 1.40 10.82 31.79
CA ARG A 262 2.65 11.17 32.46
C ARG A 262 3.87 10.70 31.68
N GLU A 263 3.77 9.54 31.01
CA GLU A 263 4.85 9.00 30.19
C GLU A 263 5.17 9.89 29.00
N LYS A 264 4.13 10.32 28.27
CA LYS A 264 4.24 11.21 27.13
C LYS A 264 4.12 12.69 27.48
N LYS A 265 4.00 13.02 28.76
CA LYS A 265 3.97 14.39 29.30
C LYS A 265 2.94 15.30 28.63
N TYR A 266 1.66 14.87 28.56
CA TYR A 266 0.58 15.75 28.10
C TYR A 266 -0.73 15.45 28.79
N ARG A 267 -1.61 16.46 28.83
CA ARG A 267 -3.02 16.35 29.26
C ARG A 267 -3.93 16.60 28.09
N GLU A 268 -5.05 15.86 28.05
CA GLU A 268 -6.02 15.95 26.96
C GLU A 268 -7.45 16.05 27.51
N TRP A 269 -8.25 16.88 26.87
CA TRP A 269 -9.68 17.07 27.12
C TRP A 269 -10.44 16.88 25.84
N GLN A 270 -11.48 16.05 25.86
CA GLN A 270 -12.38 15.80 24.73
C GLN A 270 -13.80 16.18 25.20
N MET A 271 -14.44 17.17 24.57
CA MET A 271 -15.71 17.73 25.06
C MET A 271 -16.51 18.44 23.96
N PRO A 272 -17.45 17.76 23.24
CA PRO A 272 -17.63 16.31 23.16
C PRO A 272 -16.73 15.70 22.08
N TRP A 273 -16.28 14.46 22.29
CA TRP A 273 -15.64 13.67 21.26
C TRP A 273 -16.66 13.30 20.16
N PRO A 274 -16.31 13.25 18.86
CA PRO A 274 -15.00 13.57 18.26
C PRO A 274 -14.83 15.05 17.88
N PHE A 275 -15.73 15.94 18.28
CA PHE A 275 -15.81 17.32 17.76
C PHE A 275 -14.78 18.24 18.40
N ILE A 276 -14.66 18.23 19.71
CA ILE A 276 -13.78 19.14 20.44
C ILE A 276 -12.73 18.37 21.21
N ILE A 277 -11.45 18.64 20.90
CA ILE A 277 -10.30 17.99 21.53
C ILE A 277 -9.22 19.05 21.78
N PHE A 278 -8.77 19.14 23.02
CA PHE A 278 -7.63 19.94 23.42
C PHE A 278 -6.59 19.08 24.12
N ALA A 279 -5.36 19.12 23.67
CA ALA A 279 -4.23 18.49 24.36
C ALA A 279 -3.11 19.51 24.54
N ARG A 280 -2.45 19.46 25.69
CA ARG A 280 -1.33 20.35 26.02
C ARG A 280 -0.26 19.56 26.78
N GLY A 281 0.97 19.73 26.32
CA GLY A 281 2.16 19.11 26.93
C GLY A 281 3.31 18.97 25.94
N GLU A 282 4.45 18.53 26.43
CA GLU A 282 5.66 18.32 25.61
C GLU A 282 5.45 17.22 24.55
N GLY A 283 4.74 16.12 24.91
CA GLY A 283 4.56 14.98 24.03
C GLY A 283 3.45 15.15 22.99
N LYS A 284 2.51 16.09 23.20
CA LYS A 284 1.39 16.33 22.29
C LYS A 284 0.73 17.66 22.54
N THR A 285 0.53 18.42 21.48
CA THR A 285 -0.31 19.62 21.48
C THR A 285 -1.41 19.45 20.45
N THR A 286 -2.67 19.60 20.86
CA THR A 286 -3.83 19.50 19.94
C THR A 286 -4.82 20.58 20.26
N SER A 287 -5.34 21.23 19.22
CA SER A 287 -6.50 22.12 19.26
C SER A 287 -7.41 21.72 18.10
N ARG A 288 -8.59 21.18 18.41
CA ARG A 288 -9.54 20.71 17.40
C ARG A 288 -10.94 21.15 17.72
N VAL A 289 -11.60 21.73 16.73
CA VAL A 289 -13.04 21.99 16.71
C VAL A 289 -13.56 21.52 15.35
N PHE A 290 -13.95 20.26 15.30
CA PHE A 290 -14.42 19.63 14.05
C PHE A 290 -15.85 20.09 13.71
N PRO A 291 -16.18 20.40 12.43
CA PRO A 291 -15.32 20.29 11.23
C PRO A 291 -14.54 21.57 10.90
N LEU A 292 -14.53 22.58 11.76
CA LEU A 292 -14.02 23.92 11.45
C LEU A 292 -12.50 23.96 11.33
N PHE A 293 -11.80 23.51 12.36
CA PHE A 293 -10.34 23.46 12.35
C PHE A 293 -9.80 22.39 13.29
N GLY A 294 -8.58 21.97 13.01
CA GLY A 294 -7.82 21.10 13.90
C GLY A 294 -6.33 21.24 13.63
N GLN A 295 -5.56 21.35 14.68
CA GLN A 295 -4.10 21.35 14.67
C GLN A 295 -3.63 20.35 15.71
N SER A 296 -2.78 19.43 15.34
CA SER A 296 -2.23 18.42 16.23
C SER A 296 -0.78 18.15 15.92
N HIS A 297 0.08 18.31 16.91
CA HIS A 297 1.51 18.13 16.81
C HIS A 297 2.03 17.21 17.90
N ASN A 298 2.89 16.29 17.52
CA ASN A 298 3.71 15.49 18.42
C ASN A 298 5.12 15.30 17.80
N ALA A 299 5.99 14.52 18.43
CA ALA A 299 7.37 14.33 17.97
C ALA A 299 7.50 13.79 16.54
N THR A 300 6.53 13.00 16.06
CA THR A 300 6.61 12.31 14.77
C THR A 300 5.48 12.69 13.80
N LEU A 301 4.43 13.34 14.28
CA LEU A 301 3.24 13.61 13.50
C LEU A 301 2.77 15.06 13.69
N GLU A 302 2.57 15.74 12.58
CA GLU A 302 1.87 17.01 12.47
C GLU A 302 0.65 16.82 11.58
N SER A 303 -0.53 17.25 12.03
CA SER A 303 -1.78 17.07 11.32
C SER A 303 -2.71 18.26 11.53
N ASP A 304 -3.01 18.95 10.46
CA ASP A 304 -3.84 20.13 10.45
C ASP A 304 -4.99 19.99 9.47
N PHE A 305 -6.13 20.60 9.80
CA PHE A 305 -7.22 20.75 8.84
C PHE A 305 -7.98 22.07 9.10
N TYR A 306 -8.53 22.62 8.03
CA TYR A 306 -9.40 23.78 8.05
C TYR A 306 -10.64 23.50 7.22
N LEU A 307 -11.82 23.73 7.80
CA LEU A 307 -13.13 23.45 7.19
C LEU A 307 -13.14 22.05 6.55
N TRP A 308 -12.86 21.02 7.39
CA TRP A 308 -12.79 19.62 6.89
C TRP A 308 -14.03 19.30 6.03
N PRO A 309 -13.87 18.73 4.80
CA PRO A 309 -12.65 18.21 4.20
C PRO A 309 -11.98 19.15 3.17
N ILE A 310 -12.21 20.48 3.29
CA ILE A 310 -11.71 21.43 2.28
C ILE A 310 -10.18 21.47 2.26
N TYR A 311 -9.55 21.57 3.42
CA TYR A 311 -8.09 21.56 3.52
C TYR A 311 -7.63 20.61 4.60
N THR A 312 -6.67 19.74 4.26
CA THR A 312 -5.99 18.86 5.20
C THR A 312 -4.49 18.80 4.91
N PHE A 313 -3.71 18.91 5.97
CA PHE A 313 -2.25 18.76 5.95
C PHE A 313 -1.84 17.67 6.93
N ARG A 314 -0.89 16.84 6.52
CA ARG A 314 -0.27 15.83 7.39
C ARG A 314 1.20 15.71 7.09
N ARG A 315 2.02 15.74 8.13
CA ARG A 315 3.44 15.45 8.06
C ARG A 315 3.77 14.32 9.03
N THR A 316 4.51 13.33 8.55
CA THR A 316 5.04 12.25 9.38
C THR A 316 6.56 12.28 9.26
N HIS A 317 7.22 12.53 10.38
CA HIS A 317 8.67 12.54 10.47
C HIS A 317 9.13 11.24 11.14
N SER A 318 9.79 10.40 10.37
CA SER A 318 10.34 9.11 10.83
C SER A 318 11.62 8.84 10.04
N ASP A 319 12.78 8.95 10.70
CA ASP A 319 14.05 8.66 10.03
C ASP A 319 14.07 7.27 9.40
N PRO A 320 14.48 7.12 8.14
CA PRO A 320 15.16 8.12 7.29
C PRO A 320 14.24 8.98 6.39
N LEU A 321 12.91 9.02 6.63
CA LEU A 321 11.94 9.65 5.73
C LEU A 321 11.11 10.74 6.44
N ASP A 322 10.87 11.85 5.74
CA ASP A 322 9.91 12.91 6.09
C ASP A 322 8.83 12.96 5.00
N LEU A 323 7.62 12.49 5.34
CA LEU A 323 6.47 12.43 4.45
C LEU A 323 5.53 13.61 4.74
N ARG A 324 5.23 14.42 3.73
CA ARG A 324 4.27 15.53 3.79
C ARG A 324 3.16 15.31 2.78
N ARG A 325 1.93 15.48 3.23
CA ARG A 325 0.75 15.34 2.39
C ARG A 325 -0.20 16.50 2.61
N THR A 326 -0.53 17.19 1.54
CA THR A 326 -1.54 18.26 1.51
C THR A 326 -2.69 17.83 0.61
N ARG A 327 -3.93 17.97 1.07
CA ARG A 327 -5.13 17.70 0.29
C ARG A 327 -6.07 18.89 0.33
N VAL A 328 -6.71 19.15 -0.81
CA VAL A 328 -7.75 20.16 -0.94
C VAL A 328 -8.99 19.51 -1.54
N VAL A 329 -10.13 19.67 -0.88
CA VAL A 329 -11.45 19.12 -1.26
C VAL A 329 -11.33 17.62 -1.55
N PHE A 330 -11.05 16.81 -0.49
CA PHE A 330 -10.79 15.36 -0.58
C PHE A 330 -9.62 15.03 -1.53
N TYR A 331 -9.93 14.59 -2.75
CA TYR A 331 -8.97 14.14 -3.78
C TYR A 331 -8.89 15.09 -4.97
N LEU A 332 -9.60 16.24 -4.92
CA LEU A 332 -9.55 17.17 -6.05
C LEU A 332 -8.13 17.66 -6.30
N TYR A 333 -7.41 17.94 -5.22
CA TYR A 333 -5.98 18.23 -5.26
C TYR A 333 -5.26 17.48 -4.15
N GLU A 334 -4.17 16.80 -4.49
CA GLU A 334 -3.25 16.17 -3.53
C GLU A 334 -1.80 16.49 -3.91
N ASN A 335 -1.00 16.87 -2.92
CA ASN A 335 0.45 17.01 -3.05
C ASN A 335 1.12 16.19 -1.95
N THR A 336 1.86 15.17 -2.35
CA THR A 336 2.62 14.29 -1.47
C THR A 336 4.11 14.45 -1.75
N VAL A 337 4.89 14.77 -0.71
CA VAL A 337 6.35 14.90 -0.76
C VAL A 337 6.95 13.94 0.24
N GLU A 338 7.83 13.09 -0.23
CA GLU A 338 8.61 12.14 0.55
C GLU A 338 10.09 12.52 0.42
N LYS A 339 10.71 12.96 1.51
CA LYS A 339 12.08 13.44 1.53
C LYS A 339 12.95 12.53 2.38
N SER A 340 14.10 12.12 1.85
CA SER A 340 15.13 11.43 2.63
C SER A 340 15.83 12.43 3.54
N THR A 341 15.86 12.16 4.86
CA THR A 341 16.56 12.99 5.83
C THR A 341 18.08 12.84 5.74
N GLN A 342 18.54 11.71 5.19
CA GLN A 342 19.97 11.40 5.05
C GLN A 342 20.60 12.02 3.80
N THR A 343 19.95 11.85 2.63
CA THR A 343 20.49 12.30 1.34
C THR A 343 19.97 13.67 0.91
N GLY A 344 18.87 14.14 1.48
CA GLY A 344 18.17 15.35 1.07
C GLY A 344 17.39 15.21 -0.25
N SER A 345 17.49 14.07 -0.94
CA SER A 345 16.71 13.79 -2.13
C SER A 345 15.21 13.64 -1.79
N TYR A 346 14.35 13.91 -2.74
CA TYR A 346 12.91 13.81 -2.51
C TYR A 346 12.16 13.23 -3.73
N LYS A 347 11.11 12.49 -3.44
CA LYS A 347 10.06 12.06 -4.36
C LYS A 347 8.87 12.98 -4.13
N GLN A 348 8.19 13.40 -5.21
CA GLN A 348 6.99 14.23 -5.12
C GLN A 348 5.94 13.77 -6.10
N ARG A 349 4.70 13.80 -5.67
CA ARG A 349 3.53 13.55 -6.50
C ARG A 349 2.53 14.67 -6.31
N VAL A 350 2.03 15.22 -7.41
CA VAL A 350 0.96 16.24 -7.44
C VAL A 350 -0.16 15.74 -8.32
N ASP A 351 -1.33 15.57 -7.75
CA ASP A 351 -2.54 15.15 -8.43
C ASP A 351 -3.58 16.27 -8.40
N MET A 352 -4.25 16.51 -9.52
CA MET A 352 -5.44 17.36 -9.63
C MET A 352 -6.51 16.61 -10.43
N TRP A 353 -7.37 15.95 -9.70
CA TRP A 353 -8.41 15.08 -10.28
C TRP A 353 -9.48 15.89 -11.04
N PRO A 354 -9.92 15.46 -12.24
CA PRO A 354 -9.35 14.39 -13.10
C PRO A 354 -8.32 14.91 -14.10
N PHE A 355 -7.79 16.12 -13.91
CA PHE A 355 -7.07 16.89 -14.92
C PHE A 355 -5.65 16.40 -15.17
N PHE A 356 -4.86 16.17 -14.12
CA PHE A 356 -3.48 15.71 -14.29
C PHE A 356 -2.93 14.98 -13.07
N THR A 357 -1.88 14.21 -13.30
CA THR A 357 -0.95 13.68 -12.31
C THR A 357 0.47 14.01 -12.74
N TRP A 358 1.28 14.48 -11.80
CA TRP A 358 2.69 14.76 -11.99
C TRP A 358 3.51 14.05 -10.92
N HIS A 359 4.59 13.40 -11.32
CA HIS A 359 5.47 12.64 -10.48
C HIS A 359 6.91 13.07 -10.66
N ARG A 360 7.64 13.14 -9.57
CA ARG A 360 9.09 13.23 -9.52
C ARG A 360 9.63 12.13 -8.60
N ASP A 361 10.55 11.31 -9.09
CA ASP A 361 11.22 10.28 -8.29
C ASP A 361 12.44 10.81 -7.52
N PHE A 362 13.05 9.97 -6.67
CA PHE A 362 14.27 10.33 -5.93
C PHE A 362 15.49 10.62 -6.83
N ASN A 363 15.49 10.14 -8.06
CA ASN A 363 16.51 10.41 -9.06
C ASN A 363 16.33 11.75 -9.76
N GLY A 364 15.18 12.38 -9.57
CA GLY A 364 14.78 13.62 -10.22
C GLY A 364 14.09 13.44 -11.56
N ASN A 365 13.79 12.22 -11.98
CA ASN A 365 12.99 11.94 -13.16
C ASN A 365 11.57 12.46 -12.97
N GLU A 366 11.04 13.15 -13.96
CA GLU A 366 9.71 13.75 -13.91
C GLU A 366 8.80 13.17 -14.98
N ARG A 367 7.54 12.95 -14.61
CA ARG A 367 6.48 12.48 -15.52
C ARG A 367 5.21 13.27 -15.27
N LEU A 368 4.65 13.85 -16.29
CA LEU A 368 3.34 14.51 -16.30
C LEU A 368 2.39 13.75 -17.21
N GLN A 369 1.19 13.51 -16.73
CA GLN A 369 0.06 13.02 -17.53
C GLN A 369 -1.11 13.96 -17.33
N VAL A 370 -1.65 14.48 -18.43
CA VAL A 370 -2.89 15.28 -18.46
C VAL A 370 -4.05 14.39 -18.86
N PHE A 371 -5.12 14.52 -18.11
CA PHE A 371 -6.28 13.66 -18.00
C PHE A 371 -5.91 12.32 -17.34
N ALA A 372 -6.19 12.27 -16.04
CA ALA A 372 -5.84 11.18 -15.15
C ALA A 372 -7.04 10.84 -14.25
N PRO A 373 -8.07 10.12 -14.76
CA PRO A 373 -9.31 9.90 -14.00
C PRO A 373 -9.19 8.86 -12.89
N LEU A 374 -8.28 7.88 -13.00
CA LEU A 374 -8.09 6.82 -12.01
C LEU A 374 -6.80 6.92 -11.21
N GLU A 375 -5.74 7.49 -11.78
CA GLU A 375 -4.41 7.54 -11.19
C GLU A 375 -4.36 8.27 -9.84
N PRO A 376 -5.11 9.37 -9.61
CA PRO A 376 -5.20 9.99 -8.30
C PRO A 376 -5.97 9.18 -7.26
N ALA A 377 -6.97 8.40 -7.70
CA ALA A 377 -7.80 7.58 -6.81
C ALA A 377 -7.09 6.30 -6.37
N VAL A 378 -6.29 5.71 -7.26
CA VAL A 378 -5.53 4.47 -7.02
C VAL A 378 -4.06 4.72 -7.41
N PRO A 379 -3.32 5.46 -6.59
CA PRO A 379 -1.95 5.86 -6.89
C PRO A 379 -1.00 4.66 -6.97
N GLU A 380 -0.02 4.77 -7.88
CA GLU A 380 1.05 3.78 -8.08
C GLU A 380 0.52 2.37 -8.40
N ASN A 381 -0.58 2.28 -9.18
CA ASN A 381 -1.15 1.00 -9.62
C ASN A 381 -0.65 0.65 -11.03
N PRO A 382 0.28 -0.32 -11.16
CA PRO A 382 0.86 -0.67 -12.47
C PRO A 382 -0.18 -1.19 -13.47
N GLY A 383 -1.21 -1.89 -13.00
CA GLY A 383 -2.28 -2.40 -13.87
C GLY A 383 -3.09 -1.29 -14.52
N ILE A 384 -3.40 -0.20 -13.79
CA ILE A 384 -4.05 0.99 -14.36
C ILE A 384 -3.11 1.68 -15.35
N GLU A 385 -1.85 1.88 -14.97
CA GLU A 385 -0.87 2.55 -15.82
C GLU A 385 -0.61 1.80 -17.13
N ARG A 386 -0.64 0.47 -17.11
CA ARG A 386 -0.48 -0.37 -18.32
C ARG A 386 -1.72 -0.43 -19.20
N ASN A 387 -2.89 -0.68 -18.58
CA ASN A 387 -4.08 -1.06 -19.32
C ASN A 387 -5.03 0.10 -19.61
N TRP A 388 -5.00 1.18 -18.81
CA TRP A 388 -5.98 2.25 -18.91
C TRP A 388 -5.37 3.61 -19.25
N SER A 389 -4.26 3.98 -18.59
CA SER A 389 -3.64 5.29 -18.81
C SER A 389 -3.29 5.60 -20.27
N PRO A 390 -2.86 4.65 -21.13
CA PRO A 390 -2.63 4.91 -22.53
C PRO A 390 -3.87 5.38 -23.30
N LEU A 391 -5.07 4.95 -22.91
CA LEU A 391 -6.31 5.23 -23.62
C LEU A 391 -6.80 6.67 -23.43
N TRP A 392 -6.63 7.23 -22.23
CA TRP A 392 -7.16 8.56 -21.91
C TRP A 392 -6.11 9.65 -21.71
N SER A 393 -4.84 9.32 -21.71
CA SER A 393 -3.77 10.29 -21.56
C SER A 393 -3.72 11.24 -22.77
N LEU A 394 -4.19 12.48 -22.57
CA LEU A 394 -4.22 13.49 -23.64
C LEU A 394 -2.83 14.08 -23.91
N TRP A 395 -2.08 14.36 -22.85
CA TRP A 395 -0.71 14.87 -22.90
C TRP A 395 0.16 14.10 -21.93
N ARG A 396 1.33 13.67 -22.42
CA ARG A 396 2.40 13.09 -21.61
C ARG A 396 3.67 13.91 -21.77
N ALA A 397 4.36 14.17 -20.68
CA ALA A 397 5.69 14.77 -20.72
C ALA A 397 6.59 14.04 -19.71
N GLU A 398 7.80 13.74 -20.14
CA GLU A 398 8.80 13.04 -19.32
C GLU A 398 10.14 13.77 -19.43
N THR A 399 10.87 13.83 -18.32
CA THR A 399 12.19 14.45 -18.24
C THR A 399 13.12 13.63 -17.38
N ASN A 400 14.29 13.35 -17.89
CA ASN A 400 15.37 12.68 -17.15
C ASN A 400 16.55 13.65 -17.01
N PRO A 401 16.76 14.25 -15.82
CA PRO A 401 17.80 15.25 -15.62
C PRO A 401 19.22 14.66 -15.70
N LYS A 402 19.38 13.36 -15.46
CA LYS A 402 20.71 12.71 -15.52
C LYS A 402 21.20 12.55 -16.96
N SER A 403 20.32 12.14 -17.85
CA SER A 403 20.64 11.97 -19.28
C SER A 403 20.42 13.24 -20.10
N GLY A 404 19.72 14.24 -19.55
CA GLY A 404 19.27 15.43 -20.29
C GLY A 404 18.20 15.10 -21.33
N ALA A 405 17.59 13.91 -21.28
CA ALA A 405 16.52 13.50 -22.18
C ALA A 405 15.18 14.06 -21.72
N ALA A 406 14.37 14.50 -22.66
CA ALA A 406 12.98 14.89 -22.45
C ALA A 406 12.10 14.49 -23.62
N SER A 407 10.88 14.07 -23.33
CA SER A 407 9.87 13.75 -24.34
C SER A 407 8.52 14.37 -24.01
N GLN A 408 7.76 14.66 -25.04
CA GLN A 408 6.38 15.16 -24.95
C GLN A 408 5.54 14.48 -26.02
N SER A 409 4.32 14.08 -25.68
CA SER A 409 3.38 13.48 -26.61
C SER A 409 1.96 14.02 -26.34
N LEU A 410 1.26 14.40 -27.39
CA LEU A 410 -0.13 14.83 -27.40
C LEU A 410 -0.96 13.85 -28.22
N LEU A 411 -2.11 13.41 -27.66
CA LEU A 411 -3.13 12.61 -28.37
C LEU A 411 -2.52 11.47 -29.19
N TRP A 412 -1.91 10.49 -28.46
CA TRP A 412 -1.36 9.28 -29.08
C TRP A 412 -0.38 9.55 -30.22
N ASN A 413 0.55 10.49 -29.99
CA ASN A 413 1.59 10.93 -30.94
C ASN A 413 1.07 11.74 -32.16
N LEU A 414 -0.13 12.37 -32.09
CA LEU A 414 -0.51 13.43 -33.04
C LEU A 414 0.58 14.51 -33.13
N TYR A 415 1.14 14.86 -31.96
CA TYR A 415 2.39 15.59 -31.79
C TYR A 415 3.31 14.82 -30.87
N ARG A 416 4.56 14.66 -31.26
CA ARG A 416 5.61 14.11 -30.41
C ARG A 416 6.91 14.87 -30.56
N ARG A 417 7.55 15.20 -29.45
CA ARG A 417 8.86 15.82 -29.39
C ARG A 417 9.75 15.02 -28.47
N GLU A 418 10.95 14.72 -28.95
CA GLU A 418 12.02 14.10 -28.17
C GLU A 418 13.26 14.98 -28.22
N THR A 419 13.93 15.16 -27.13
CA THR A 419 15.19 15.93 -27.01
C THR A 419 16.16 15.17 -26.10
N ALA A 420 17.41 15.11 -26.53
CA ALA A 420 18.54 14.62 -25.75
C ALA A 420 19.78 15.44 -26.15
N PRO A 421 20.92 15.39 -25.46
CA PRO A 421 22.07 16.28 -25.69
C PRO A 421 22.55 16.39 -27.15
N ALA A 422 22.46 15.31 -27.92
CA ALA A 422 22.87 15.32 -29.33
C ALA A 422 21.74 14.93 -30.30
N HIS A 423 20.51 14.79 -29.77
CA HIS A 423 19.36 14.29 -30.53
C HIS A 423 18.16 15.18 -30.32
N LYS A 424 17.48 15.54 -31.43
CA LYS A 424 16.18 16.22 -31.39
C LYS A 424 15.31 15.65 -32.49
N LYS A 425 14.11 15.19 -32.13
CA LYS A 425 13.10 14.71 -33.07
C LYS A 425 11.79 15.40 -32.76
N VAL A 426 11.12 15.88 -33.81
CA VAL A 426 9.76 16.46 -33.74
C VAL A 426 8.93 15.79 -34.80
N SER A 427 7.78 15.30 -34.42
CA SER A 427 6.78 14.65 -35.26
C SER A 427 5.44 15.36 -35.12
N LEU A 428 4.80 15.73 -36.23
CA LEU A 428 3.51 16.41 -36.27
C LEU A 428 2.53 15.63 -37.14
N LEU A 429 1.23 15.73 -36.80
CA LEU A 429 0.11 15.10 -37.52
C LEU A 429 0.37 13.61 -37.72
N PHE A 430 0.62 12.89 -36.60
CA PHE A 430 0.96 11.48 -36.62
C PHE A 430 2.17 11.13 -37.50
N GLY A 431 3.16 12.01 -37.60
CA GLY A 431 4.38 11.77 -38.37
C GLY A 431 4.32 12.10 -39.83
N LEU A 432 3.25 12.71 -40.32
CA LEU A 432 3.21 13.25 -41.69
C LEU A 432 4.31 14.28 -41.93
N PHE A 433 4.64 15.07 -40.93
CA PHE A 433 5.84 15.92 -40.89
C PHE A 433 6.76 15.45 -39.79
N GLN A 434 8.01 15.18 -40.09
CA GLN A 434 9.05 14.81 -39.11
C GLN A 434 10.32 15.60 -39.38
N TYR A 435 10.88 16.14 -38.30
CA TYR A 435 12.21 16.75 -38.28
C TYR A 435 13.07 16.02 -37.28
N GLN A 436 14.26 15.60 -37.69
CA GLN A 436 15.25 14.91 -36.83
C GLN A 436 16.61 15.58 -37.01
N CYS A 437 17.31 15.79 -35.92
CA CYS A 437 18.67 16.29 -35.86
C CYS A 437 19.50 15.42 -34.93
N ASP A 438 20.55 14.79 -35.46
CA ASP A 438 21.45 13.89 -34.76
C ASP A 438 22.90 14.34 -34.95
N GLY A 439 23.53 14.88 -33.91
CA GLY A 439 24.92 15.32 -33.97
C GLY A 439 25.25 16.29 -35.12
N GLY A 440 24.29 17.19 -35.45
CA GLY A 440 24.42 18.11 -36.58
C GLY A 440 23.84 17.59 -37.90
N ASN A 441 23.59 16.29 -38.05
CA ASN A 441 22.92 15.73 -39.20
C ASN A 441 21.42 16.01 -39.13
N GLN A 442 20.87 16.72 -40.10
CA GLN A 442 19.44 17.07 -40.15
C GLN A 442 18.72 16.24 -41.21
N ARG A 443 17.53 15.75 -40.86
CA ARG A 443 16.67 14.98 -41.74
C ARG A 443 15.23 15.48 -41.60
N THR A 444 14.62 15.85 -42.72
CA THR A 444 13.20 16.22 -42.75
C THR A 444 12.46 15.21 -43.62
N LYS A 445 11.37 14.70 -43.08
CA LYS A 445 10.42 13.83 -43.83
C LYS A 445 9.07 14.53 -43.96
N LEU A 446 8.47 14.38 -45.11
CA LEU A 446 7.09 14.80 -45.41
C LEU A 446 6.35 13.59 -45.99
N PHE A 447 5.15 13.29 -45.50
CA PHE A 447 4.40 12.07 -45.86
C PHE A 447 5.26 10.80 -45.80
N TYR A 448 6.08 10.68 -44.70
CA TYR A 448 7.02 9.59 -44.46
C TYR A 448 8.20 9.45 -45.44
N LEU A 449 8.24 10.28 -46.48
CA LEU A 449 9.34 10.32 -47.46
C LEU A 449 10.38 11.39 -47.06
N THR A 450 11.66 11.07 -47.18
CA THR A 450 12.74 12.02 -46.89
C THR A 450 12.80 13.08 -47.99
N VAL A 451 12.54 14.33 -47.61
CA VAL A 451 12.54 15.48 -48.54
C VAL A 451 13.86 16.25 -48.47
N ALA A 452 14.47 16.33 -47.32
CA ALA A 452 15.75 16.99 -47.12
C ALA A 452 16.64 16.21 -46.19
N LYS A 453 17.93 16.15 -46.50
CA LYS A 453 18.99 15.59 -45.65
C LYS A 453 20.22 16.50 -45.74
N THR A 454 20.66 17.05 -44.63
CA THR A 454 21.89 17.83 -44.50
C THR A 454 22.85 17.09 -43.56
N THR A 455 24.05 16.84 -44.02
CA THR A 455 25.09 16.20 -43.22
C THR A 455 26.03 17.31 -42.74
N ALA A 456 26.35 17.34 -41.46
CA ALA A 456 27.37 18.26 -40.95
C ALA A 456 28.70 17.97 -41.68
N ALA A 457 29.33 18.99 -42.20
CA ALA A 457 30.69 18.86 -42.71
C ALA A 457 31.61 18.55 -41.52
N GLN A 458 32.43 17.51 -41.65
CA GLN A 458 33.47 17.15 -40.69
C GLN A 458 34.52 18.24 -40.57
#